data_70b8d19ca1251ea1b1b584c5b865ebd5
#
_entry.id   70b8d19ca1251ea1b1b584c5b865ebd5
#
_cell.length_a   1.000
_cell.length_b   1.000
_cell.length_c   1.000
_cell.angle_alpha   90.00
_cell.angle_beta   90.00
_cell.angle_gamma   90.00
#
_symmetry.space_group_name_H-M   'P 1'
#
loop_
_entity.id
_entity.type
_entity.pdbx_description
1 polymer ?
#
loop_
_entity_poly.entity_id
_entity_poly.type
_entity_poly.pdbx_seq_one_letter_code
_entity_poly.pdbx_strand_id
1 'polypeptide(L)'
;MSSTRAARATTRNPRAPIGAVFPLLAAPLIAEARSAGLAVLTDVEGVHRLRVALRKLRTVLRAFREVYGRFYVESIREGLRAAADAAGGVRDEEVFLERVRTVELVGREAMARDRWLARREKALARDRALLDRQLRSGVLEEPLARLEALFVLPIVPGRDPEAGLFAVEAVRKNEETVAERLEAARVHHLAHAAVPTAESHAAASVAFHDLRIGYKRVRYTAELFASVLPPTAGARAKEAKKLQGWLGDVHDVDVARPKLAGAATCPAVVRRAIFGELEALASERLAKLAAFYGWESSSPSPVVA
;
A
#
# COMPACT_ATOMS: atom_id res chain seq x y z
N MET A 1 -16.66 12.79 -28.33
CA MET A 1 -16.31 13.85 -27.35
C MET A 1 -17.39 14.11 -26.28
N SER A 2 -18.68 13.87 -26.55
CA SER A 2 -19.79 14.10 -25.59
C SER A 2 -19.76 13.17 -24.36
N SER A 3 -19.48 11.88 -24.53
CA SER A 3 -19.50 10.87 -23.45
C SER A 3 -18.44 11.14 -22.35
N THR A 4 -17.24 11.54 -22.70
CA THR A 4 -16.16 11.85 -21.74
C THR A 4 -16.48 13.09 -20.90
N ARG A 5 -17.17 14.09 -21.49
CA ARG A 5 -17.59 15.30 -20.76
C ARG A 5 -18.71 15.00 -19.78
N ALA A 6 -19.68 14.17 -20.17
CA ALA A 6 -20.76 13.72 -19.29
C ALA A 6 -20.23 12.87 -18.11
N ALA A 7 -19.32 11.93 -18.38
CA ALA A 7 -18.66 11.12 -17.35
C ALA A 7 -17.92 12.00 -16.34
N ARG A 8 -17.13 13.01 -16.78
CA ARG A 8 -16.46 13.96 -15.89
C ARG A 8 -17.43 14.81 -15.07
N ALA A 9 -18.58 15.19 -15.62
CA ALA A 9 -19.59 15.93 -14.87
C ALA A 9 -20.20 15.07 -13.77
N THR A 10 -20.49 13.80 -14.04
CA THR A 10 -21.04 12.86 -13.04
C THR A 10 -20.06 12.58 -11.91
N THR A 11 -18.78 12.36 -12.21
CA THR A 11 -17.75 12.12 -11.17
C THR A 11 -17.45 13.34 -10.31
N ARG A 12 -17.89 14.54 -10.70
CA ARG A 12 -17.71 15.78 -9.95
C ARG A 12 -18.98 16.26 -9.26
N ASN A 13 -20.10 15.56 -9.44
CA ASN A 13 -21.35 15.90 -8.81
C ASN A 13 -21.50 15.13 -7.48
N PRO A 14 -21.38 15.81 -6.31
CA PRO A 14 -21.51 15.14 -5.02
C PRO A 14 -22.92 14.61 -4.74
N ARG A 15 -23.94 15.09 -5.50
CA ARG A 15 -25.32 14.62 -5.41
C ARG A 15 -25.63 13.47 -6.39
N ALA A 16 -24.69 13.06 -7.23
CA ALA A 16 -24.93 11.92 -8.10
C ALA A 16 -25.11 10.64 -7.27
N PRO A 17 -25.99 9.72 -7.68
CA PRO A 17 -26.08 8.40 -7.07
C PRO A 17 -24.73 7.69 -7.13
N ILE A 18 -24.32 7.07 -6.01
CA ILE A 18 -22.98 6.46 -5.95
C ILE A 18 -22.81 5.32 -6.95
N GLY A 19 -23.88 4.62 -7.30
CA GLY A 19 -23.89 3.60 -8.33
C GLY A 19 -23.56 4.11 -9.73
N ALA A 20 -23.94 5.35 -10.07
CA ALA A 20 -23.54 5.99 -11.32
C ALA A 20 -22.06 6.42 -11.31
N VAL A 21 -21.49 6.66 -10.15
CA VAL A 21 -20.08 7.08 -9.99
C VAL A 21 -19.14 5.88 -9.98
N PHE A 22 -19.56 4.74 -9.46
CA PHE A 22 -18.73 3.55 -9.31
C PHE A 22 -18.05 3.08 -10.60
N PRO A 23 -18.76 2.86 -11.73
CA PRO A 23 -18.14 2.45 -12.98
C PRO A 23 -17.08 3.46 -13.46
N LEU A 24 -17.34 4.76 -13.28
CA LEU A 24 -16.46 5.84 -13.71
C LEU A 24 -15.15 5.89 -12.89
N LEU A 25 -15.18 5.44 -11.65
CA LEU A 25 -14.01 5.31 -10.79
C LEU A 25 -13.24 4.02 -11.06
N ALA A 26 -13.93 2.92 -11.31
CA ALA A 26 -13.32 1.60 -11.43
C ALA A 26 -12.78 1.30 -12.85
N ALA A 27 -13.48 1.71 -13.89
CA ALA A 27 -13.10 1.40 -15.28
C ALA A 27 -11.69 1.85 -15.67
N PRO A 28 -11.21 3.07 -15.31
CA PRO A 28 -9.84 3.46 -15.61
C PRO A 28 -8.79 2.60 -14.88
N LEU A 29 -9.11 2.13 -13.67
CA LEU A 29 -8.22 1.27 -12.88
C LEU A 29 -8.19 -0.15 -13.44
N ILE A 30 -9.30 -0.65 -13.97
CA ILE A 30 -9.38 -1.94 -14.67
C ILE A 30 -8.53 -1.89 -15.93
N ALA A 31 -8.69 -0.83 -16.75
CA ALA A 31 -7.90 -0.63 -17.96
C ALA A 31 -6.39 -0.56 -17.65
N GLU A 32 -6.01 0.16 -16.58
CA GLU A 32 -4.62 0.23 -16.12
C GLU A 32 -4.11 -1.13 -15.65
N ALA A 33 -4.89 -1.89 -14.89
CA ALA A 33 -4.49 -3.23 -14.44
C ALA A 33 -4.25 -4.19 -15.62
N ARG A 34 -5.13 -4.18 -16.64
CA ARG A 34 -4.95 -4.95 -17.87
C ARG A 34 -3.71 -4.53 -18.64
N SER A 35 -3.57 -3.24 -18.90
CA SER A 35 -2.41 -2.69 -19.62
C SER A 35 -1.10 -3.01 -18.91
N ALA A 36 -1.04 -2.79 -17.60
CA ALA A 36 0.15 -3.08 -16.80
C ALA A 36 0.42 -4.59 -16.72
N GLY A 37 -0.61 -5.43 -16.65
CA GLY A 37 -0.48 -6.89 -16.69
C GLY A 37 0.14 -7.41 -17.98
N LEU A 38 -0.22 -6.82 -19.12
CA LEU A 38 0.39 -7.14 -20.42
C LEU A 38 1.84 -6.64 -20.55
N ALA A 39 2.21 -5.63 -19.78
CA ALA A 39 3.51 -4.95 -19.86
C ALA A 39 4.54 -5.47 -18.85
N VAL A 40 4.25 -6.51 -18.06
CA VAL A 40 5.17 -6.99 -16.99
C VAL A 40 6.53 -7.47 -17.51
N LEU A 41 6.63 -7.88 -18.78
CA LEU A 41 7.89 -8.28 -19.39
C LEU A 41 8.60 -7.15 -20.14
N THR A 42 7.86 -6.16 -20.64
CA THR A 42 8.36 -5.14 -21.58
C THR A 42 8.56 -3.78 -20.92
N ASP A 43 7.95 -3.55 -19.77
CA ASP A 43 8.06 -2.29 -19.03
C ASP A 43 8.62 -2.55 -17.62
N VAL A 44 9.68 -1.84 -17.28
CA VAL A 44 10.33 -1.92 -15.95
C VAL A 44 9.32 -1.57 -14.84
N GLU A 45 8.43 -0.60 -15.08
CA GLU A 45 7.40 -0.18 -14.12
C GLU A 45 6.09 -0.99 -14.23
N GLY A 46 5.98 -1.97 -15.15
CA GLY A 46 4.76 -2.74 -15.40
C GLY A 46 4.23 -3.42 -14.13
N VAL A 47 5.11 -4.10 -13.39
CA VAL A 47 4.74 -4.77 -12.12
C VAL A 47 4.31 -3.76 -11.06
N HIS A 48 4.99 -2.62 -10.97
CA HIS A 48 4.61 -1.54 -10.03
C HIS A 48 3.23 -0.98 -10.35
N ARG A 49 2.97 -0.61 -11.61
CA ARG A 49 1.67 -0.09 -12.07
C ARG A 49 0.53 -1.09 -11.83
N LEU A 50 0.75 -2.36 -12.14
CA LEU A 50 -0.20 -3.44 -11.86
C LEU A 50 -0.58 -3.49 -10.38
N ARG A 51 0.42 -3.55 -9.48
CA ARG A 51 0.18 -3.57 -8.03
C ARG A 51 -0.55 -2.33 -7.53
N VAL A 52 -0.24 -1.15 -8.06
CA VAL A 52 -0.93 0.11 -7.71
C VAL A 52 -2.39 0.05 -8.16
N ALA A 53 -2.68 -0.38 -9.39
CA ALA A 53 -4.03 -0.50 -9.91
C ALA A 53 -4.86 -1.51 -9.10
N LEU A 54 -4.34 -2.71 -8.86
CA LEU A 54 -5.00 -3.76 -8.05
C LEU A 54 -5.29 -3.29 -6.62
N ARG A 55 -4.37 -2.57 -6.00
CA ARG A 55 -4.56 -2.00 -4.66
C ARG A 55 -5.68 -0.96 -4.64
N LYS A 56 -5.71 -0.06 -5.62
CA LYS A 56 -6.77 0.94 -5.77
C LYS A 56 -8.12 0.26 -5.99
N LEU A 57 -8.23 -0.72 -6.90
CA LEU A 57 -9.45 -1.48 -7.14
C LEU A 57 -9.96 -2.17 -5.87
N ARG A 58 -9.09 -2.80 -5.09
CA ARG A 58 -9.45 -3.41 -3.80
C ARG A 58 -9.93 -2.39 -2.76
N THR A 59 -9.42 -1.15 -2.82
CA THR A 59 -9.88 -0.05 -1.97
C THR A 59 -11.26 0.43 -2.40
N VAL A 60 -11.48 0.62 -3.71
CA VAL A 60 -12.80 0.93 -4.28
C VAL A 60 -13.81 -0.10 -3.82
N LEU A 61 -13.59 -1.38 -4.11
CA LEU A 61 -14.50 -2.47 -3.77
C LEU A 61 -14.82 -2.52 -2.27
N ARG A 62 -13.83 -2.29 -1.42
CA ARG A 62 -14.06 -2.23 0.04
C ARG A 62 -15.10 -1.16 0.41
N ALA A 63 -15.03 0.02 -0.20
CA ALA A 63 -15.99 1.08 0.05
C ALA A 63 -17.40 0.67 -0.40
N PHE A 64 -17.50 -0.03 -1.51
CA PHE A 64 -18.79 -0.41 -2.13
C PHE A 64 -19.42 -1.72 -1.62
N ARG A 65 -18.82 -2.38 -0.62
CA ARG A 65 -19.30 -3.69 -0.15
C ARG A 65 -20.73 -3.68 0.40
N GLU A 66 -21.16 -2.57 0.98
CA GLU A 66 -22.52 -2.44 1.51
C GLU A 66 -23.54 -2.07 0.40
N VAL A 67 -23.06 -1.53 -0.72
CA VAL A 67 -23.89 -1.17 -1.90
C VAL A 67 -24.22 -2.41 -2.72
N TYR A 68 -23.21 -3.25 -3.02
CA TYR A 68 -23.37 -4.43 -3.90
C TYR A 68 -23.43 -5.77 -3.15
N GLY A 69 -23.38 -5.73 -1.81
CA GLY A 69 -23.41 -6.94 -0.99
C GLY A 69 -22.01 -7.48 -0.65
N ARG A 70 -21.81 -7.68 0.65
CA ARG A 70 -20.52 -8.02 1.23
C ARG A 70 -19.90 -9.28 0.64
N PHE A 71 -20.67 -10.35 0.54
CA PHE A 71 -20.18 -11.64 0.05
C PHE A 71 -19.65 -11.57 -1.38
N TYR A 72 -20.42 -10.94 -2.27
CA TYR A 72 -20.07 -10.84 -3.67
C TYR A 72 -18.82 -9.97 -3.89
N VAL A 73 -18.76 -8.83 -3.21
CA VAL A 73 -17.62 -7.92 -3.28
C VAL A 73 -16.35 -8.56 -2.72
N GLU A 74 -16.43 -9.29 -1.58
CA GLU A 74 -15.25 -9.95 -1.01
C GLU A 74 -14.71 -11.04 -1.93
N SER A 75 -15.56 -11.81 -2.59
CA SER A 75 -15.13 -12.82 -3.57
C SER A 75 -14.32 -12.21 -4.74
N ILE A 76 -14.74 -11.04 -5.26
CA ILE A 76 -13.96 -10.32 -6.29
C ILE A 76 -12.64 -9.80 -5.70
N ARG A 77 -12.68 -9.26 -4.47
CA ARG A 77 -11.49 -8.75 -3.79
C ARG A 77 -10.46 -9.83 -3.52
N GLU A 78 -10.88 -11.05 -3.22
CA GLU A 78 -9.97 -12.20 -3.06
C GLU A 78 -9.29 -12.56 -4.38
N GLY A 79 -10.00 -12.58 -5.49
CA GLY A 79 -9.39 -12.76 -6.82
C GLY A 79 -8.37 -11.69 -7.14
N LEU A 80 -8.71 -10.40 -6.91
CA LEU A 80 -7.74 -9.30 -7.09
C LEU A 80 -6.56 -9.37 -6.10
N ARG A 81 -6.77 -9.96 -4.92
CA ARG A 81 -5.70 -10.22 -3.96
C ARG A 81 -4.74 -11.28 -4.50
N ALA A 82 -5.24 -12.39 -5.02
CA ALA A 82 -4.42 -13.43 -5.60
C ALA A 82 -3.51 -12.90 -6.72
N ALA A 83 -4.06 -12.06 -7.63
CA ALA A 83 -3.27 -11.39 -8.66
C ALA A 83 -2.21 -10.42 -8.07
N ALA A 84 -2.56 -9.70 -7.00
CA ALA A 84 -1.63 -8.79 -6.34
C ALA A 84 -0.52 -9.53 -5.57
N ASP A 85 -0.83 -10.68 -4.97
CA ASP A 85 0.12 -11.52 -4.25
C ASP A 85 1.10 -12.19 -5.23
N ALA A 86 0.61 -12.65 -6.40
CA ALA A 86 1.46 -13.16 -7.48
C ALA A 86 2.50 -12.12 -7.94
N ALA A 87 2.09 -10.85 -8.09
CA ALA A 87 2.99 -9.74 -8.44
C ALA A 87 3.85 -9.27 -7.25
N GLY A 88 3.54 -9.72 -6.03
CA GLY A 88 4.17 -9.26 -4.78
C GLY A 88 5.64 -9.55 -4.72
N GLY A 89 6.01 -10.82 -4.85
CA GLY A 89 7.39 -11.28 -4.75
C GLY A 89 8.32 -10.62 -5.77
N VAL A 90 7.84 -10.46 -7.02
CA VAL A 90 8.58 -9.77 -8.09
C VAL A 90 8.86 -8.32 -7.70
N ARG A 91 7.84 -7.56 -7.29
CA ARG A 91 8.02 -6.15 -6.92
C ARG A 91 8.90 -5.96 -5.69
N ASP A 92 8.74 -6.82 -4.70
CA ASP A 92 9.55 -6.75 -3.49
C ASP A 92 11.03 -7.05 -3.78
N GLU A 93 11.31 -7.90 -4.78
CA GLU A 93 12.68 -8.15 -5.24
C GLU A 93 13.21 -6.96 -6.04
N GLU A 94 12.41 -6.36 -6.95
CA GLU A 94 12.79 -5.15 -7.69
C GLU A 94 13.22 -4.03 -6.76
N VAL A 95 12.39 -3.72 -5.74
CA VAL A 95 12.66 -2.68 -4.75
C VAL A 95 13.93 -2.99 -3.96
N PHE A 96 14.12 -4.27 -3.58
CA PHE A 96 15.30 -4.68 -2.86
C PHE A 96 16.58 -4.54 -3.70
N LEU A 97 16.57 -4.99 -4.96
CA LEU A 97 17.72 -4.85 -5.85
C LEU A 97 18.03 -3.38 -6.17
N GLU A 98 17.01 -2.54 -6.31
CA GLU A 98 17.21 -1.10 -6.48
C GLU A 98 17.96 -0.50 -5.30
N ARG A 99 17.55 -0.85 -4.08
CA ARG A 99 18.24 -0.39 -2.86
C ARG A 99 19.69 -0.92 -2.78
N VAL A 100 19.95 -2.16 -3.19
CA VAL A 100 21.33 -2.70 -3.25
C VAL A 100 22.20 -1.92 -4.22
N ARG A 101 21.63 -1.42 -5.34
CA ARG A 101 22.39 -0.60 -6.32
C ARG A 101 22.81 0.74 -5.73
N THR A 102 22.01 1.33 -4.83
CA THR A 102 22.32 2.65 -4.24
C THR A 102 23.39 2.58 -3.15
N VAL A 103 23.76 1.40 -2.65
CA VAL A 103 24.81 1.26 -1.63
C VAL A 103 26.18 1.66 -2.21
N GLU A 104 26.79 2.67 -1.62
CA GLU A 104 28.11 3.14 -2.03
C GLU A 104 29.20 2.19 -1.52
N LEU A 105 29.88 1.53 -2.45
CA LEU A 105 31.01 0.63 -2.19
C LEU A 105 32.11 0.90 -3.21
N VAL A 106 33.36 0.59 -2.85
CA VAL A 106 34.53 0.82 -3.70
C VAL A 106 35.34 -0.48 -3.91
N GLY A 107 36.10 -0.54 -4.98
CA GLY A 107 37.06 -1.59 -5.23
C GLY A 107 36.45 -2.99 -5.27
N ARG A 108 37.03 -3.95 -4.54
CA ARG A 108 36.60 -5.36 -4.54
C ARG A 108 35.18 -5.57 -4.03
N GLU A 109 34.72 -4.72 -3.12
CA GLU A 109 33.39 -4.82 -2.54
C GLU A 109 32.31 -4.39 -3.56
N ALA A 110 32.54 -3.31 -4.31
CA ALA A 110 31.69 -2.90 -5.43
C ALA A 110 31.58 -4.02 -6.49
N MET A 111 32.71 -4.61 -6.88
CA MET A 111 32.73 -5.73 -7.84
C MET A 111 31.97 -6.96 -7.31
N ALA A 112 32.03 -7.24 -6.01
CA ALA A 112 31.31 -8.35 -5.41
C ALA A 112 29.79 -8.08 -5.39
N ARG A 113 29.35 -6.84 -5.06
CA ARG A 113 27.96 -6.38 -5.17
C ARG A 113 27.44 -6.56 -6.59
N ASP A 114 28.17 -6.05 -7.59
CA ASP A 114 27.72 -6.04 -8.98
C ASP A 114 27.59 -7.46 -9.55
N ARG A 115 28.52 -8.36 -9.22
CA ARG A 115 28.40 -9.79 -9.59
C ARG A 115 27.20 -10.46 -8.92
N TRP A 116 26.90 -10.10 -7.68
CA TRP A 116 25.73 -10.61 -6.97
C TRP A 116 24.44 -10.08 -7.60
N LEU A 117 24.36 -8.76 -7.87
CA LEU A 117 23.24 -8.13 -8.57
C LEU A 117 22.95 -8.80 -9.90
N ALA A 118 23.95 -9.00 -10.76
CA ALA A 118 23.78 -9.63 -12.08
C ALA A 118 23.16 -11.04 -11.98
N ARG A 119 23.49 -11.81 -10.92
CA ARG A 119 22.85 -13.12 -10.68
C ARG A 119 21.39 -12.99 -10.27
N ARG A 120 21.08 -12.01 -9.38
CA ARG A 120 19.70 -11.78 -8.89
C ARG A 120 18.81 -11.25 -10.01
N GLU A 121 19.31 -10.38 -10.87
CA GLU A 121 18.58 -9.87 -12.03
C GLU A 121 18.18 -10.99 -13.01
N LYS A 122 19.05 -11.97 -13.22
CA LYS A 122 18.70 -13.17 -14.01
C LYS A 122 17.59 -14.00 -13.35
N ALA A 123 17.59 -14.11 -12.02
CA ALA A 123 16.51 -14.76 -11.28
C ALA A 123 15.21 -13.97 -11.40
N LEU A 124 15.26 -12.66 -11.18
CA LEU A 124 14.12 -11.75 -11.31
C LEU A 124 13.48 -11.81 -12.71
N ALA A 125 14.28 -11.92 -13.76
CA ALA A 125 13.76 -12.08 -15.13
C ALA A 125 12.95 -13.38 -15.29
N ARG A 126 13.35 -14.48 -14.64
CA ARG A 126 12.59 -15.75 -14.62
C ARG A 126 11.28 -15.60 -13.83
N ASP A 127 11.34 -14.90 -12.69
CA ASP A 127 10.15 -14.65 -11.85
C ASP A 127 9.14 -13.76 -12.57
N ARG A 128 9.60 -12.74 -13.32
CA ARG A 128 8.73 -11.93 -14.20
C ARG A 128 8.08 -12.79 -15.30
N ALA A 129 8.82 -13.72 -15.91
CA ALA A 129 8.27 -14.62 -16.92
C ALA A 129 7.26 -15.61 -16.32
N LEU A 130 7.44 -16.04 -15.07
CA LEU A 130 6.46 -16.85 -14.36
C LEU A 130 5.20 -16.04 -14.05
N LEU A 131 5.36 -14.81 -13.58
CA LEU A 131 4.25 -13.89 -13.34
C LEU A 131 3.43 -13.65 -14.61
N ASP A 132 4.06 -13.37 -15.75
CA ASP A 132 3.36 -13.19 -17.03
C ASP A 132 2.49 -14.41 -17.38
N ARG A 133 3.01 -15.63 -17.22
CA ARG A 133 2.24 -16.86 -17.45
C ARG A 133 1.04 -16.98 -16.49
N GLN A 134 1.24 -16.65 -15.21
CA GLN A 134 0.15 -16.67 -14.22
C GLN A 134 -0.93 -15.64 -14.54
N LEU A 135 -0.55 -14.43 -14.95
CA LEU A 135 -1.53 -13.40 -15.34
C LEU A 135 -2.33 -13.82 -16.57
N ARG A 136 -1.68 -14.44 -17.55
CA ARG A 136 -2.32 -14.96 -18.79
C ARG A 136 -3.21 -16.18 -18.53
N SER A 137 -3.03 -16.93 -17.45
CA SER A 137 -3.89 -18.07 -17.10
C SER A 137 -5.25 -17.67 -16.51
N GLY A 138 -5.57 -16.37 -16.46
CA GLY A 138 -6.88 -15.87 -16.01
C GLY A 138 -6.89 -15.29 -14.60
N VAL A 139 -5.82 -15.44 -13.82
CA VAL A 139 -5.72 -14.93 -12.43
C VAL A 139 -6.03 -13.43 -12.33
N LEU A 140 -5.69 -12.66 -13.38
CA LEU A 140 -6.01 -11.23 -13.44
C LEU A 140 -7.38 -10.98 -14.09
N GLU A 141 -7.65 -11.62 -15.22
CA GLU A 141 -8.82 -11.29 -16.05
C GLU A 141 -10.13 -11.71 -15.40
N GLU A 142 -10.19 -12.86 -14.76
CA GLU A 142 -11.41 -13.36 -14.12
C GLU A 142 -11.96 -12.37 -13.06
N PRO A 143 -11.19 -11.92 -12.06
CA PRO A 143 -11.72 -10.96 -11.09
C PRO A 143 -12.01 -9.58 -11.70
N LEU A 144 -11.31 -9.16 -12.76
CA LEU A 144 -11.62 -7.91 -13.46
C LEU A 144 -12.95 -7.99 -14.22
N ALA A 145 -13.21 -9.10 -14.92
CA ALA A 145 -14.48 -9.33 -15.61
C ALA A 145 -15.66 -9.39 -14.61
N ARG A 146 -15.48 -10.07 -13.47
CA ARG A 146 -16.48 -10.10 -12.40
C ARG A 146 -16.73 -8.71 -11.80
N LEU A 147 -15.70 -7.87 -11.70
CA LEU A 147 -15.85 -6.49 -11.26
C LEU A 147 -16.63 -5.66 -12.28
N GLU A 148 -16.36 -5.81 -13.57
CA GLU A 148 -17.13 -5.14 -14.63
C GLU A 148 -18.61 -5.58 -14.64
N ALA A 149 -18.88 -6.84 -14.34
CA ALA A 149 -20.25 -7.33 -14.21
C ALA A 149 -21.06 -6.62 -13.10
N LEU A 150 -20.39 -6.06 -12.05
CA LEU A 150 -21.07 -5.22 -11.06
C LEU A 150 -21.67 -3.94 -11.65
N PHE A 151 -21.12 -3.42 -12.75
CA PHE A 151 -21.56 -2.15 -13.32
C PHE A 151 -22.99 -2.19 -13.86
N VAL A 152 -23.47 -3.37 -14.20
CA VAL A 152 -24.82 -3.59 -14.76
C VAL A 152 -25.81 -4.17 -13.74
N LEU A 153 -25.32 -4.50 -12.53
CA LEU A 153 -26.21 -5.01 -11.48
C LEU A 153 -27.03 -3.88 -10.87
N PRO A 154 -28.33 -4.10 -10.64
CA PRO A 154 -29.16 -3.13 -9.96
C PRO A 154 -28.71 -2.99 -8.50
N ILE A 155 -28.61 -1.76 -8.03
CA ILE A 155 -28.38 -1.47 -6.63
C ILE A 155 -29.68 -1.68 -5.86
N VAL A 156 -29.59 -2.29 -4.70
CA VAL A 156 -30.74 -2.49 -3.82
C VAL A 156 -31.34 -1.13 -3.45
N PRO A 157 -32.65 -0.95 -3.57
CA PRO A 157 -33.32 0.30 -3.17
C PRO A 157 -32.91 0.73 -1.75
N GLY A 158 -32.61 2.01 -1.58
CA GLY A 158 -32.13 2.57 -0.31
C GLY A 158 -30.62 2.40 -0.06
N ARG A 159 -29.89 1.72 -0.93
CA ARG A 159 -28.41 1.55 -0.83
C ARG A 159 -27.61 2.34 -1.87
N ASP A 160 -28.24 3.31 -2.52
CA ASP A 160 -27.62 4.18 -3.52
C ASP A 160 -27.56 5.64 -3.04
N PRO A 161 -26.75 5.95 -2.02
CA PRO A 161 -26.65 7.30 -1.46
C PRO A 161 -25.98 8.27 -2.42
N GLU A 162 -26.08 9.56 -2.13
CA GLU A 162 -25.31 10.60 -2.82
C GLU A 162 -23.81 10.36 -2.67
N ALA A 163 -23.06 10.54 -3.76
CA ALA A 163 -21.63 10.25 -3.82
C ALA A 163 -20.80 11.05 -2.81
N GLY A 164 -21.17 12.31 -2.55
CA GLY A 164 -20.51 13.15 -1.57
C GLY A 164 -20.68 12.63 -0.14
N LEU A 165 -21.89 12.26 0.25
CA LEU A 165 -22.18 11.68 1.57
C LEU A 165 -21.48 10.33 1.75
N PHE A 166 -21.55 9.48 0.73
CA PHE A 166 -20.87 8.19 0.73
C PHE A 166 -19.35 8.34 0.89
N ALA A 167 -18.73 9.27 0.14
CA ALA A 167 -17.31 9.52 0.19
C ALA A 167 -16.85 10.02 1.56
N VAL A 168 -17.58 10.97 2.17
CA VAL A 168 -17.28 11.48 3.50
C VAL A 168 -17.35 10.36 4.53
N GLU A 169 -18.40 9.54 4.49
CA GLU A 169 -18.58 8.42 5.41
C GLU A 169 -17.50 7.33 5.22
N ALA A 170 -17.11 7.05 3.98
CA ALA A 170 -16.03 6.11 3.68
C ALA A 170 -14.66 6.57 4.22
N VAL A 171 -14.37 7.88 4.16
CA VAL A 171 -13.15 8.45 4.75
C VAL A 171 -13.23 8.40 6.27
N ARG A 172 -14.35 8.85 6.88
CA ARG A 172 -14.56 8.87 8.33
C ARG A 172 -14.34 7.49 8.96
N LYS A 173 -14.93 6.42 8.41
CA LYS A 173 -14.72 5.04 8.89
C LYS A 173 -13.25 4.60 8.86
N ASN A 174 -12.50 5.03 7.86
CA ASN A 174 -11.07 4.73 7.80
C ASN A 174 -10.27 5.55 8.82
N GLU A 175 -10.67 6.80 9.10
CA GLU A 175 -10.04 7.65 10.12
C GLU A 175 -10.28 7.11 11.53
N GLU A 176 -11.47 6.59 11.82
CA GLU A 176 -11.77 5.89 13.08
C GLU A 176 -10.86 4.67 13.30
N THR A 177 -10.72 3.83 12.25
CA THR A 177 -9.79 2.71 12.30
C THR A 177 -8.33 3.17 12.50
N VAL A 178 -7.94 4.32 11.94
CA VAL A 178 -6.60 4.90 12.18
C VAL A 178 -6.45 5.33 13.63
N ALA A 179 -7.45 5.98 14.23
CA ALA A 179 -7.40 6.41 15.63
C ALA A 179 -7.17 5.23 16.60
N GLU A 180 -7.90 4.12 16.41
CA GLU A 180 -7.74 2.90 17.20
C GLU A 180 -6.31 2.33 17.06
N ARG A 181 -5.80 2.26 15.82
CA ARG A 181 -4.46 1.72 15.53
C ARG A 181 -3.34 2.62 15.99
N LEU A 182 -3.57 3.93 15.99
CA LEU A 182 -2.63 4.93 16.49
C LEU A 182 -2.41 4.73 17.99
N GLU A 183 -3.48 4.52 18.74
CA GLU A 183 -3.36 4.25 20.18
C GLU A 183 -2.65 2.92 20.45
N ALA A 184 -2.97 1.87 19.72
CA ALA A 184 -2.24 0.60 19.84
C ALA A 184 -0.74 0.77 19.51
N ALA A 185 -0.41 1.50 18.45
CA ALA A 185 0.98 1.78 18.07
C ALA A 185 1.71 2.59 19.15
N ARG A 186 1.04 3.58 19.75
CA ARG A 186 1.58 4.37 20.87
C ARG A 186 1.92 3.48 22.06
N VAL A 187 0.98 2.64 22.49
CA VAL A 187 1.15 1.75 23.65
C VAL A 187 2.35 0.80 23.45
N HIS A 188 2.41 0.14 22.28
CA HIS A 188 3.49 -0.80 21.99
C HIS A 188 4.85 -0.10 21.78
N HIS A 189 4.87 1.11 21.23
CA HIS A 189 6.07 1.91 21.10
C HIS A 189 6.65 2.27 22.46
N LEU A 190 5.82 2.80 23.36
CA LEU A 190 6.26 3.17 24.72
C LEU A 190 6.68 1.96 25.56
N ALA A 191 5.98 0.83 25.42
CA ALA A 191 6.36 -0.42 26.07
C ALA A 191 7.73 -0.92 25.61
N HIS A 192 7.99 -0.86 24.28
CA HIS A 192 9.30 -1.23 23.74
C HIS A 192 10.41 -0.27 24.17
N ALA A 193 10.12 1.03 24.22
CA ALA A 193 11.09 2.02 24.69
C ALA A 193 11.45 1.83 26.16
N ALA A 194 10.49 1.42 26.99
CA ALA A 194 10.71 1.17 28.42
C ALA A 194 11.48 -0.14 28.67
N VAL A 195 11.13 -1.22 27.93
CA VAL A 195 11.75 -2.55 28.06
C VAL A 195 11.99 -3.14 26.68
N PRO A 196 13.16 -2.91 26.07
CA PRO A 196 13.49 -3.37 24.73
C PRO A 196 13.78 -4.88 24.73
N THR A 197 12.77 -5.68 24.40
CA THR A 197 12.86 -7.12 24.20
C THR A 197 12.50 -7.50 22.76
N ALA A 198 12.78 -8.72 22.34
CA ALA A 198 12.35 -9.24 21.05
C ALA A 198 10.81 -9.26 20.93
N GLU A 199 10.11 -9.57 22.01
CA GLU A 199 8.63 -9.58 22.05
C GLU A 199 8.05 -8.17 21.92
N SER A 200 8.57 -7.20 22.71
CA SER A 200 8.10 -5.81 22.64
C SER A 200 8.38 -5.20 21.27
N HIS A 201 9.53 -5.53 20.65
CA HIS A 201 9.85 -5.13 19.27
C HIS A 201 8.84 -5.72 18.26
N ALA A 202 8.56 -7.03 18.35
CA ALA A 202 7.60 -7.68 17.44
C ALA A 202 6.20 -7.09 17.57
N ALA A 203 5.73 -6.82 18.80
CA ALA A 203 4.43 -6.19 19.04
C ALA A 203 4.37 -4.77 18.47
N ALA A 204 5.41 -3.96 18.64
CA ALA A 204 5.51 -2.62 18.07
C ALA A 204 5.52 -2.67 16.52
N SER A 205 6.29 -3.58 15.93
CA SER A 205 6.35 -3.77 14.47
C SER A 205 4.97 -4.11 13.87
N VAL A 206 4.22 -5.03 14.48
CA VAL A 206 2.85 -5.37 14.06
C VAL A 206 1.93 -4.15 14.16
N ALA A 207 1.98 -3.42 15.28
CA ALA A 207 1.14 -2.25 15.49
C ALA A 207 1.45 -1.12 14.47
N PHE A 208 2.72 -0.86 14.17
CA PHE A 208 3.12 0.10 13.13
C PHE A 208 2.73 -0.35 11.73
N HIS A 209 2.83 -1.64 11.43
CA HIS A 209 2.34 -2.19 10.16
C HIS A 209 0.83 -1.96 10.00
N ASP A 210 0.04 -2.24 11.03
CA ASP A 210 -1.40 -2.03 11.02
C ASP A 210 -1.79 -0.57 10.88
N LEU A 211 -1.11 0.33 11.59
CA LEU A 211 -1.28 1.77 11.47
C LEU A 211 -0.97 2.24 10.03
N ARG A 212 0.13 1.77 9.44
CA ARG A 212 0.49 2.05 8.03
C ARG A 212 -0.61 1.61 7.07
N ILE A 213 -1.21 0.43 7.29
CA ILE A 213 -2.35 -0.03 6.49
C ILE A 213 -3.56 0.90 6.68
N GLY A 214 -3.80 1.40 7.89
CA GLY A 214 -4.83 2.40 8.17
C GLY A 214 -4.65 3.66 7.32
N TYR A 215 -3.47 4.28 7.37
CA TYR A 215 -3.16 5.49 6.57
C TYR A 215 -3.23 5.25 5.06
N LYS A 216 -2.82 4.07 4.58
CA LYS A 216 -3.02 3.70 3.17
C LYS A 216 -4.49 3.73 2.79
N ARG A 217 -5.38 3.26 3.66
CA ARG A 217 -6.83 3.24 3.40
C ARG A 217 -7.41 4.65 3.37
N VAL A 218 -7.09 5.50 4.35
CA VAL A 218 -7.50 6.91 4.37
C VAL A 218 -7.04 7.61 3.09
N ARG A 219 -5.75 7.52 2.78
CA ARG A 219 -5.16 8.14 1.60
C ARG A 219 -5.85 7.71 0.31
N TYR A 220 -5.93 6.39 0.04
CA TYR A 220 -6.49 5.91 -1.22
C TYR A 220 -7.99 6.15 -1.33
N THR A 221 -8.75 6.13 -0.23
CA THR A 221 -10.16 6.48 -0.23
C THR A 221 -10.34 7.98 -0.53
N ALA A 222 -9.56 8.83 0.10
CA ALA A 222 -9.61 10.27 -0.17
C ALA A 222 -9.16 10.62 -1.60
N GLU A 223 -8.10 9.99 -2.11
CA GLU A 223 -7.65 10.16 -3.51
C GLU A 223 -8.72 9.69 -4.50
N LEU A 224 -9.38 8.57 -4.22
CA LEU A 224 -10.43 8.00 -5.08
C LEU A 224 -11.62 8.94 -5.22
N PHE A 225 -12.09 9.49 -4.11
CA PHE A 225 -13.28 10.35 -4.06
C PHE A 225 -12.94 11.85 -4.10
N ALA A 226 -11.71 12.22 -4.45
CA ALA A 226 -11.25 13.61 -4.43
C ALA A 226 -12.15 14.59 -5.20
N SER A 227 -12.84 14.11 -6.24
CA SER A 227 -13.71 14.91 -7.09
C SER A 227 -15.07 15.27 -6.45
N VAL A 228 -15.51 14.51 -5.44
CA VAL A 228 -16.79 14.70 -4.72
C VAL A 228 -16.62 15.03 -3.25
N LEU A 229 -15.39 14.94 -2.73
CA LEU A 229 -15.06 15.31 -1.35
C LEU A 229 -14.87 16.82 -1.21
N PRO A 230 -15.12 17.39 -0.01
CA PRO A 230 -14.80 18.78 0.28
C PRO A 230 -13.28 19.02 0.21
N PRO A 231 -12.83 20.26 -0.08
CA PRO A 231 -11.39 20.59 -0.24
C PRO A 231 -10.52 20.19 0.97
N THR A 232 -11.08 20.19 2.17
CA THR A 232 -10.41 19.77 3.42
C THR A 232 -9.93 18.32 3.38
N ALA A 233 -10.58 17.45 2.63
CA ALA A 233 -10.16 16.06 2.48
C ALA A 233 -8.82 15.92 1.75
N GLY A 234 -8.47 16.89 0.89
CA GLY A 234 -7.16 16.92 0.23
C GLY A 234 -5.99 17.11 1.20
N ALA A 235 -6.17 17.92 2.24
CA ALA A 235 -5.16 18.09 3.29
C ALA A 235 -4.96 16.79 4.09
N ARG A 236 -6.05 16.11 4.45
CA ARG A 236 -6.02 14.81 5.15
C ARG A 236 -5.34 13.72 4.33
N ALA A 237 -5.61 13.69 3.01
CA ALA A 237 -4.92 12.74 2.12
C ALA A 237 -3.42 12.99 2.06
N LYS A 238 -2.96 14.25 2.04
CA LYS A 238 -1.54 14.62 2.08
C LYS A 238 -0.88 14.21 3.40
N GLU A 239 -1.54 14.46 4.51
CA GLU A 239 -1.07 14.05 5.84
C GLU A 239 -0.98 12.53 5.93
N ALA A 240 -2.03 11.80 5.56
CA ALA A 240 -2.01 10.34 5.51
C ALA A 240 -0.90 9.78 4.61
N LYS A 241 -0.59 10.46 3.48
CA LYS A 241 0.54 10.10 2.61
C LYS A 241 1.88 10.27 3.31
N LYS A 242 2.08 11.38 4.03
CA LYS A 242 3.29 11.67 4.79
C LYS A 242 3.52 10.61 5.88
N LEU A 243 2.51 10.36 6.71
CA LEU A 243 2.58 9.40 7.81
C LEU A 243 2.75 7.95 7.31
N GLN A 244 2.05 7.59 6.25
CA GLN A 244 2.24 6.30 5.57
C GLN A 244 3.67 6.13 5.04
N GLY A 245 4.30 7.20 4.55
CA GLY A 245 5.70 7.19 4.12
C GLY A 245 6.65 6.87 5.27
N TRP A 246 6.54 7.59 6.39
CA TRP A 246 7.36 7.34 7.56
C TRP A 246 7.22 5.91 8.09
N LEU A 247 5.99 5.42 8.23
CA LEU A 247 5.72 4.04 8.62
C LEU A 247 6.17 3.02 7.56
N GLY A 248 6.30 3.44 6.30
CA GLY A 248 6.89 2.65 5.23
C GLY A 248 8.36 2.39 5.48
N ASP A 249 9.12 3.45 5.75
CA ASP A 249 10.55 3.36 6.03
C ASP A 249 10.83 2.48 7.27
N VAL A 250 9.99 2.57 8.31
CA VAL A 250 10.06 1.69 9.49
C VAL A 250 9.82 0.22 9.12
N HIS A 251 8.77 -0.05 8.36
CA HIS A 251 8.42 -1.40 7.93
C HIS A 251 9.46 -2.03 7.00
N ASP A 252 10.18 -1.24 6.22
CA ASP A 252 11.18 -1.73 5.27
C ASP A 252 12.35 -2.45 5.98
N VAL A 253 12.66 -2.08 7.24
CA VAL A 253 13.63 -2.82 8.08
C VAL A 253 13.15 -4.25 8.33
N ASP A 254 11.88 -4.39 8.74
CA ASP A 254 11.30 -5.71 9.06
C ASP A 254 11.22 -6.62 7.84
N VAL A 255 10.94 -6.03 6.66
CA VAL A 255 10.93 -6.76 5.38
C VAL A 255 12.33 -7.12 4.92
N ALA A 256 13.30 -6.23 5.10
CA ALA A 256 14.68 -6.45 4.67
C ALA A 256 15.40 -7.49 5.54
N ARG A 257 15.12 -7.55 6.85
CA ARG A 257 15.78 -8.44 7.79
C ARG A 257 15.78 -9.92 7.35
N PRO A 258 14.63 -10.57 7.10
CA PRO A 258 14.61 -11.96 6.64
C PRO A 258 15.20 -12.13 5.24
N LYS A 259 15.01 -11.15 4.33
CA LYS A 259 15.61 -11.19 2.99
C LYS A 259 17.14 -11.14 3.04
N LEU A 260 17.69 -10.26 3.87
CA LEU A 260 19.15 -10.16 4.07
C LEU A 260 19.72 -11.38 4.80
N ALA A 261 18.98 -11.93 5.77
CA ALA A 261 19.37 -13.17 6.45
C ALA A 261 19.39 -14.37 5.50
N GLY A 262 18.36 -14.51 4.66
CA GLY A 262 18.24 -15.57 3.65
C GLY A 262 19.16 -15.38 2.44
N ALA A 263 19.76 -14.21 2.26
CA ALA A 263 20.66 -13.91 1.13
C ALA A 263 22.11 -14.31 1.45
N ALA A 264 22.33 -15.59 1.78
CA ALA A 264 23.66 -16.11 2.16
C ALA A 264 24.75 -15.80 1.12
N THR A 265 24.40 -15.68 -0.15
CA THR A 265 25.30 -15.34 -1.25
C THR A 265 25.53 -13.82 -1.41
N CYS A 266 24.79 -12.96 -0.69
CA CYS A 266 25.04 -11.52 -0.68
C CYS A 266 26.28 -11.20 0.14
N PRO A 267 27.21 -10.38 -0.36
CA PRO A 267 28.41 -10.01 0.39
C PRO A 267 28.05 -9.41 1.77
N ALA A 268 28.77 -9.83 2.79
CA ALA A 268 28.47 -9.41 4.18
C ALA A 268 28.55 -7.88 4.37
N VAL A 269 29.48 -7.22 3.65
CA VAL A 269 29.61 -5.75 3.69
C VAL A 269 28.37 -5.08 3.12
N VAL A 270 27.81 -5.58 2.00
CA VAL A 270 26.59 -5.07 1.38
C VAL A 270 25.41 -5.21 2.34
N ARG A 271 25.27 -6.40 2.96
CA ARG A 271 24.19 -6.65 3.94
C ARG A 271 24.26 -5.69 5.13
N ARG A 272 25.46 -5.47 5.68
CA ARG A 272 25.66 -4.53 6.81
C ARG A 272 25.34 -3.09 6.42
N ALA A 273 25.80 -2.65 5.25
CA ALA A 273 25.53 -1.29 4.76
C ALA A 273 24.02 -1.04 4.58
N ILE A 274 23.32 -1.93 3.86
CA ILE A 274 21.87 -1.81 3.66
C ILE A 274 21.13 -1.79 5.00
N PHE A 275 21.50 -2.70 5.91
CA PHE A 275 20.81 -2.81 7.19
C PHE A 275 21.04 -1.58 8.05
N GLY A 276 22.27 -1.06 8.09
CA GLY A 276 22.60 0.16 8.82
C GLY A 276 21.86 1.40 8.30
N GLU A 277 21.78 1.57 6.97
CA GLU A 277 21.01 2.67 6.36
C GLU A 277 19.51 2.56 6.70
N LEU A 278 18.95 1.36 6.61
CA LEU A 278 17.55 1.11 6.93
C LEU A 278 17.23 1.40 8.40
N GLU A 279 18.06 0.92 9.32
CA GLU A 279 17.88 1.14 10.76
C GLU A 279 18.00 2.63 11.12
N ALA A 280 18.98 3.33 10.54
CA ALA A 280 19.15 4.77 10.75
C ALA A 280 17.91 5.56 10.27
N LEU A 281 17.44 5.25 9.07
CA LEU A 281 16.25 5.88 8.50
C LEU A 281 14.99 5.57 9.32
N ALA A 282 14.79 4.31 9.72
CA ALA A 282 13.65 3.91 10.54
C ALA A 282 13.64 4.62 11.90
N SER A 283 14.80 4.72 12.55
CA SER A 283 14.95 5.44 13.82
C SER A 283 14.59 6.92 13.67
N GLU A 284 15.07 7.57 12.62
CA GLU A 284 14.69 8.96 12.30
C GLU A 284 13.18 9.12 12.09
N ARG A 285 12.55 8.18 11.37
CA ARG A 285 11.12 8.21 11.09
C ARG A 285 10.26 7.97 12.32
N LEU A 286 10.68 7.05 13.19
CA LEU A 286 10.02 6.81 14.48
C LEU A 286 10.11 8.04 15.38
N ALA A 287 11.27 8.70 15.47
CA ALA A 287 11.41 9.95 16.22
C ALA A 287 10.50 11.05 15.67
N LYS A 288 10.41 11.20 14.34
CA LYS A 288 9.47 12.16 13.70
C LYS A 288 8.01 11.82 13.98
N LEU A 289 7.65 10.54 14.00
CA LEU A 289 6.31 10.09 14.30
C LEU A 289 5.96 10.37 15.78
N ALA A 290 6.88 10.04 16.70
CA ALA A 290 6.71 10.28 18.12
C ALA A 290 6.56 11.78 18.42
N ALA A 291 7.41 12.63 17.84
CA ALA A 291 7.31 14.08 17.97
C ALA A 291 5.98 14.63 17.39
N PHE A 292 5.55 14.12 16.22
CA PHE A 292 4.30 14.55 15.58
C PHE A 292 3.07 14.28 16.44
N TYR A 293 3.07 13.18 17.22
CA TYR A 293 1.97 12.78 18.09
C TYR A 293 2.20 13.05 19.57
N GLY A 294 3.32 13.66 19.93
CA GLY A 294 3.65 13.92 21.33
C GLY A 294 3.86 12.64 22.16
N TRP A 295 4.41 11.58 21.57
CA TRP A 295 4.67 10.29 22.24
C TRP A 295 5.99 10.30 23.05
N GLU A 296 6.61 11.41 23.23
CA GLU A 296 7.79 11.50 24.05
C GLU A 296 7.46 11.00 25.47
N SER A 297 8.27 10.07 25.97
CA SER A 297 8.20 9.69 27.36
C SER A 297 8.36 10.97 28.19
N SER A 298 7.29 11.39 28.88
CA SER A 298 7.44 12.33 29.96
C SER A 298 8.48 11.70 30.90
N SER A 299 9.70 12.21 30.83
CA SER A 299 10.70 11.89 31.83
C SER A 299 10.03 12.08 33.18
N PRO A 300 10.03 11.09 34.09
CA PRO A 300 9.50 11.32 35.41
C PRO A 300 10.27 12.51 35.97
N SER A 301 9.55 13.60 36.28
CA SER A 301 10.15 14.71 37.02
C SER A 301 10.91 14.11 38.20
N PRO A 302 12.16 14.49 38.42
CA PRO A 302 12.88 13.99 39.59
C PRO A 302 12.02 14.35 40.80
N VAL A 303 11.56 13.32 41.50
CA VAL A 303 10.94 13.50 42.83
C VAL A 303 12.02 14.15 43.67
N VAL A 304 11.87 15.46 43.91
CA VAL A 304 12.70 16.19 44.87
C VAL A 304 12.37 15.60 46.23
N ALA A 305 13.30 14.85 46.77
CA ALA A 305 13.27 14.35 48.12
C ALA A 305 13.51 15.50 49.13
#